data_fc86d2c5b5fd4887db2a7dc46ac84b92
#
_entry.id   fc86d2c5b5fd4887db2a7dc46ac84b92
#
_cell.length_a   1.000
_cell.length_b   1.000
_cell.length_c   1.000
_cell.angle_alpha   90.00
_cell.angle_beta   90.00
_cell.angle_gamma   90.00
#
_symmetry.space_group_name_H-M   'P 1'
#
loop_
_entity.id
_entity.type
_entity.pdbx_description
1 polymer ?
#
loop_
_entity_poly.entity_id
_entity_poly.type
_entity_poly.pdbx_seq_one_letter_code
_entity_poly.pdbx_strand_id
1 'polypeptide(L)'
;MPVPLHRQSIVAVRDLDLRVEPGEVYGLLGPNGSGKSTTLKIILGLVSPTRGRTELFGRDSRLVESRQAVGFLPENPYFYKFLTGEETLRFFGRLCGLTGVRLKNRINELLDLVGLTKARKRRLGTYSKGMLERIGLAQALIHDPRLVVLDEPTAGVDPAGSREIRNLILDLRRRGITVLLSSHLLAQAQEICDRVGILADGILVREGRLQELIAIENQTEFVIADASTQLVDQIESFINRSNAKLIARQKSTTTLERLFLDATTKRPES
;
A
#
# COMPACT_ATOMS: atom_id res chain seq x y z
N MET A 1 -43.20 25.18 -3.04
CA MET A 1 -42.85 24.71 -1.69
C MET A 1 -41.46 24.06 -1.77
N PRO A 2 -40.49 24.48 -0.96
CA PRO A 2 -39.19 23.79 -0.95
C PRO A 2 -39.37 22.40 -0.35
N VAL A 3 -38.95 21.39 -1.10
CA VAL A 3 -38.90 20.00 -0.61
C VAL A 3 -37.90 19.94 0.54
N PRO A 4 -38.26 19.49 1.75
CA PRO A 4 -37.30 19.37 2.84
C PRO A 4 -36.25 18.35 2.46
N LEU A 5 -35.00 18.78 2.30
CA LEU A 5 -33.84 17.93 2.14
C LEU A 5 -33.67 17.12 3.44
N HIS A 6 -34.19 15.89 3.47
CA HIS A 6 -33.89 14.92 4.54
C HIS A 6 -32.42 14.54 4.42
N ARG A 7 -31.57 15.15 5.27
CA ARG A 7 -30.18 14.72 5.43
C ARG A 7 -30.19 13.38 6.19
N GLN A 8 -30.01 12.29 5.48
CA GLN A 8 -29.66 11.04 6.13
C GLN A 8 -28.23 11.14 6.64
N SER A 9 -28.04 10.95 7.96
CA SER A 9 -26.70 10.82 8.54
C SER A 9 -26.21 9.40 8.30
N ILE A 10 -25.07 9.27 7.62
CA ILE A 10 -24.41 7.97 7.42
C ILE A 10 -23.24 7.92 8.40
N VAL A 11 -23.19 6.87 9.24
CA VAL A 11 -22.05 6.60 10.12
C VAL A 11 -20.99 5.90 9.28
N ALA A 12 -19.93 6.63 8.92
CA ALA A 12 -18.87 6.11 8.05
C ALA A 12 -17.84 5.26 8.81
N VAL A 13 -17.62 5.57 10.10
CA VAL A 13 -16.67 4.86 10.99
C VAL A 13 -17.25 4.86 12.40
N ARG A 14 -17.16 3.72 13.10
CA ARG A 14 -17.70 3.54 14.46
C ARG A 14 -16.69 2.81 15.33
N ASP A 15 -16.44 3.36 16.53
CA ASP A 15 -15.67 2.72 17.61
C ASP A 15 -14.33 2.11 17.12
N LEU A 16 -13.61 2.88 16.28
CA LEU A 16 -12.34 2.45 15.70
C LEU A 16 -11.21 2.84 16.64
N ASP A 17 -10.51 1.87 17.18
CA ASP A 17 -9.22 2.02 17.84
C ASP A 17 -8.13 1.39 16.96
N LEU A 18 -7.15 2.20 16.55
CA LEU A 18 -6.12 1.82 15.59
C LEU A 18 -4.78 2.41 16.03
N ARG A 19 -3.76 1.58 16.03
CA ARG A 19 -2.39 2.00 16.28
C ARG A 19 -1.44 1.50 15.20
N VAL A 20 -0.65 2.41 14.64
CA VAL A 20 0.40 2.11 13.66
C VAL A 20 1.75 2.32 14.30
N GLU A 21 2.61 1.31 14.27
CA GLU A 21 3.93 1.36 14.88
C GLU A 21 4.98 1.97 13.91
N PRO A 22 6.02 2.62 14.44
CA PRO A 22 7.08 3.17 13.61
C PRO A 22 7.79 2.10 12.78
N GLY A 23 7.98 2.37 11.47
CA GLY A 23 8.75 1.53 10.56
C GLY A 23 8.01 0.30 10.03
N GLU A 24 6.71 0.11 10.36
CA GLU A 24 5.89 -0.97 9.80
C GLU A 24 5.14 -0.52 8.53
N VAL A 25 4.73 -1.50 7.73
CA VAL A 25 3.68 -1.34 6.72
C VAL A 25 2.38 -1.86 7.31
N TYR A 26 1.46 -0.94 7.60
CA TYR A 26 0.12 -1.26 8.11
C TYR A 26 -0.91 -1.17 6.99
N GLY A 27 -1.67 -2.25 6.78
CA GLY A 27 -2.75 -2.33 5.79
C GLY A 27 -4.13 -2.16 6.43
N LEU A 28 -4.88 -1.13 6.04
CA LEU A 28 -6.30 -1.00 6.36
C LEU A 28 -7.11 -1.63 5.24
N LEU A 29 -7.60 -2.86 5.47
CA LEU A 29 -8.21 -3.70 4.44
C LEU A 29 -9.73 -3.71 4.57
N GLY A 30 -10.43 -3.90 3.46
CA GLY A 30 -11.89 -4.04 3.47
C GLY A 30 -12.54 -3.71 2.13
N PRO A 31 -13.82 -4.03 1.95
CA PRO A 31 -14.55 -3.74 0.72
C PRO A 31 -14.71 -2.23 0.49
N ASN A 32 -15.14 -1.86 -0.72
CA ASN A 32 -15.47 -0.48 -1.02
C ASN A 32 -16.65 -0.03 -0.15
N GLY A 33 -16.56 1.20 0.37
CA GLY A 33 -17.57 1.74 1.28
C GLY A 33 -17.41 1.34 2.75
N SER A 34 -16.44 0.50 3.11
CA SER A 34 -16.22 0.08 4.51
C SER A 34 -15.68 1.17 5.44
N GLY A 35 -15.36 2.37 4.94
CA GLY A 35 -14.87 3.48 5.75
C GLY A 35 -13.36 3.72 5.68
N LYS A 36 -12.57 2.95 4.89
CA LYS A 36 -11.10 3.07 4.78
C LYS A 36 -10.63 4.49 4.50
N SER A 37 -11.03 5.07 3.36
CA SER A 37 -10.62 6.43 2.98
C SER A 37 -11.12 7.50 3.95
N THR A 38 -12.26 7.29 4.60
CA THR A 38 -12.75 8.17 5.67
C THR A 38 -11.83 8.10 6.88
N THR A 39 -11.43 6.90 7.29
CA THR A 39 -10.48 6.68 8.38
C THR A 39 -9.14 7.36 8.08
N LEU A 40 -8.59 7.16 6.87
CA LEU A 40 -7.34 7.84 6.48
C LEU A 40 -7.47 9.37 6.54
N LYS A 41 -8.58 9.94 6.06
CA LYS A 41 -8.83 11.38 6.10
C LYS A 41 -8.96 11.90 7.53
N ILE A 42 -9.55 11.12 8.45
CA ILE A 42 -9.62 11.46 9.89
C ILE A 42 -8.20 11.43 10.50
N ILE A 43 -7.42 10.39 10.24
CA ILE A 43 -6.02 10.27 10.71
C ILE A 43 -5.19 11.46 10.22
N LEU A 44 -5.39 11.88 8.98
CA LEU A 44 -4.70 13.03 8.38
C LEU A 44 -5.24 14.39 8.87
N GLY A 45 -6.26 14.41 9.74
CA GLY A 45 -6.90 15.66 10.19
C GLY A 45 -7.59 16.45 9.08
N LEU A 46 -7.90 15.81 7.94
CA LEU A 46 -8.65 16.39 6.82
C LEU A 46 -10.16 16.37 7.08
N VAL A 47 -10.62 15.47 7.93
CA VAL A 47 -12.00 15.36 8.41
C VAL A 47 -11.96 15.22 9.92
N SER A 48 -12.75 16.01 10.63
CA SER A 48 -12.87 15.88 12.09
C SER A 48 -13.80 14.72 12.44
N PRO A 49 -13.43 13.82 13.36
CA PRO A 49 -14.33 12.80 13.85
C PRO A 49 -15.47 13.44 14.67
N THR A 50 -16.66 12.85 14.64
CA THR A 50 -17.81 13.31 15.46
C THR A 50 -17.53 13.08 16.95
N ARG A 51 -16.82 12.02 17.29
CA ARG A 51 -16.35 11.66 18.65
C ARG A 51 -14.97 11.03 18.55
N GLY A 52 -14.23 11.07 19.66
CA GLY A 52 -12.88 10.54 19.73
C GLY A 52 -11.82 11.53 19.24
N ARG A 53 -10.59 11.03 19.10
CA ARG A 53 -9.43 11.83 18.68
C ARG A 53 -8.48 10.97 17.85
N THR A 54 -7.64 11.63 17.08
CA THR A 54 -6.54 11.00 16.36
C THR A 54 -5.26 11.76 16.62
N GLU A 55 -4.16 11.03 16.74
CA GLU A 55 -2.85 11.59 17.03
C GLU A 55 -1.84 11.13 15.97
N LEU A 56 -0.97 12.04 15.55
CA LEU A 56 0.19 11.77 14.70
C LEU A 56 1.45 12.15 15.50
N PHE A 57 2.31 11.18 15.72
CA PHE A 57 3.55 11.37 16.51
C PHE A 57 3.30 11.95 17.90
N GLY A 58 2.20 11.53 18.57
CA GLY A 58 1.81 12.01 19.89
C GLY A 58 1.18 13.41 19.93
N ARG A 59 0.79 13.97 18.79
CA ARG A 59 0.12 15.27 18.66
C ARG A 59 -1.23 15.11 18.00
N ASP A 60 -2.21 15.93 18.36
CA ASP A 60 -3.52 15.98 17.72
C ASP A 60 -3.35 16.16 16.19
N SER A 61 -3.95 15.26 15.41
CA SER A 61 -3.82 15.25 13.96
C SER A 61 -4.42 16.50 13.27
N ARG A 62 -5.28 17.25 13.96
CA ARG A 62 -5.84 18.51 13.47
C ARG A 62 -4.80 19.64 13.43
N LEU A 63 -3.73 19.53 14.21
CA LEU A 63 -2.65 20.51 14.21
C LEU A 63 -1.82 20.40 12.93
N VAL A 64 -1.45 21.54 12.33
CA VAL A 64 -0.63 21.57 11.12
C VAL A 64 0.74 20.93 11.35
N GLU A 65 1.31 21.18 12.51
CA GLU A 65 2.63 20.70 12.93
C GLU A 65 2.71 19.17 12.96
N SER A 66 1.62 18.48 13.34
CA SER A 66 1.58 17.02 13.39
C SER A 66 1.68 16.39 11.98
N ARG A 67 1.29 17.12 10.94
CA ARG A 67 1.28 16.66 9.55
C ARG A 67 2.55 16.98 8.76
N GLN A 68 3.45 17.80 9.31
CA GLN A 68 4.69 18.19 8.62
C GLN A 68 5.59 17.02 8.22
N ALA A 69 5.51 15.91 8.98
CA ALA A 69 6.27 14.69 8.70
C ALA A 69 5.41 13.58 8.06
N VAL A 70 4.30 13.94 7.41
CA VAL A 70 3.36 12.99 6.78
C VAL A 70 3.27 13.24 5.29
N GLY A 71 3.56 12.23 4.47
CA GLY A 71 3.25 12.21 3.04
C GLY A 71 1.89 11.58 2.79
N PHE A 72 1.16 12.06 1.79
CA PHE A 72 -0.15 11.50 1.44
C PHE A 72 -0.30 11.33 -0.07
N LEU A 73 -0.73 10.15 -0.48
CA LEU A 73 -1.16 9.83 -1.84
C LEU A 73 -2.63 9.40 -1.79
N PRO A 74 -3.58 10.21 -2.29
CA PRO A 74 -4.98 9.82 -2.39
C PRO A 74 -5.20 8.82 -3.53
N GLU A 75 -6.31 8.06 -3.50
CA GLU A 75 -6.70 7.07 -4.53
C GLU A 75 -6.68 7.64 -5.96
N ASN A 76 -7.11 8.89 -6.11
CA ASN A 76 -7.12 9.60 -7.39
C ASN A 76 -6.33 10.90 -7.26
N PRO A 77 -5.00 10.86 -7.44
CA PRO A 77 -4.19 12.06 -7.33
C PRO A 77 -4.48 13.02 -8.48
N TYR A 78 -4.76 14.27 -8.13
CA TYR A 78 -5.03 15.30 -9.13
C TYR A 78 -3.75 16.06 -9.47
N PHE A 79 -3.26 15.89 -10.71
CA PHE A 79 -2.08 16.57 -11.20
C PHE A 79 -2.41 17.53 -12.36
N TYR A 80 -1.61 18.57 -12.50
CA TYR A 80 -1.63 19.45 -13.67
C TYR A 80 -1.03 18.68 -14.87
N LYS A 81 -1.89 18.19 -15.75
CA LYS A 81 -1.53 17.31 -16.87
C LYS A 81 -0.53 17.93 -17.87
N PHE A 82 -0.44 19.26 -17.91
CA PHE A 82 0.48 20.02 -18.75
C PHE A 82 1.90 20.12 -18.18
N LEU A 83 2.10 19.87 -16.88
CA LEU A 83 3.42 19.80 -16.25
C LEU A 83 4.12 18.47 -16.57
N THR A 84 5.44 18.52 -16.61
CA THR A 84 6.31 17.34 -16.64
C THR A 84 6.48 16.74 -15.24
N GLY A 85 6.99 15.50 -15.16
CA GLY A 85 7.27 14.88 -13.86
C GLY A 85 8.24 15.71 -13.01
N GLU A 86 9.30 16.27 -13.63
CA GLU A 86 10.26 17.14 -12.94
C GLU A 86 9.63 18.44 -12.46
N GLU A 87 8.83 19.10 -13.29
CA GLU A 87 8.15 20.34 -12.93
C GLU A 87 7.15 20.12 -11.80
N THR A 88 6.45 18.99 -11.81
CA THR A 88 5.51 18.61 -10.75
C THR A 88 6.24 18.46 -9.40
N LEU A 89 7.33 17.69 -9.35
CA LEU A 89 8.12 17.56 -8.12
C LEU A 89 8.75 18.87 -7.70
N ARG A 90 9.16 19.72 -8.64
CA ARG A 90 9.68 21.07 -8.36
C ARG A 90 8.62 21.97 -7.74
N PHE A 91 7.40 21.92 -8.26
CA PHE A 91 6.26 22.66 -7.73
C PHE A 91 5.95 22.27 -6.27
N PHE A 92 5.76 20.97 -6.00
CA PHE A 92 5.46 20.49 -4.65
C PHE A 92 6.64 20.67 -3.69
N GLY A 93 7.88 20.48 -4.15
CA GLY A 93 9.06 20.70 -3.31
C GLY A 93 9.21 22.16 -2.87
N ARG A 94 8.89 23.11 -3.75
CA ARG A 94 8.85 24.54 -3.38
C ARG A 94 7.74 24.84 -2.37
N LEU A 95 6.57 24.25 -2.49
CA LEU A 95 5.49 24.35 -1.49
C LEU A 95 5.93 23.84 -0.11
N CYS A 96 6.79 22.81 -0.09
CA CYS A 96 7.40 22.29 1.13
C CYS A 96 8.65 23.06 1.59
N GLY A 97 8.96 24.23 1.00
CA GLY A 97 10.07 25.08 1.38
C GLY A 97 11.46 24.65 0.85
N LEU A 98 11.51 23.64 -0.04
CA LEU A 98 12.76 23.21 -0.66
C LEU A 98 13.17 24.17 -1.81
N THR A 99 14.43 24.56 -1.86
CA THR A 99 14.95 25.47 -2.88
C THR A 99 16.36 25.07 -3.36
N GLY A 100 16.83 25.70 -4.43
CA GLY A 100 18.20 25.61 -4.90
C GLY A 100 18.69 24.18 -5.18
N VAL A 101 19.93 23.90 -4.78
CA VAL A 101 20.60 22.61 -5.01
C VAL A 101 19.91 21.46 -4.25
N ARG A 102 19.43 21.73 -3.02
CA ARG A 102 18.71 20.73 -2.21
C ARG A 102 17.47 20.22 -2.95
N LEU A 103 16.65 21.10 -3.50
CA LEU A 103 15.47 20.74 -4.29
C LEU A 103 15.86 19.93 -5.53
N LYS A 104 16.88 20.37 -6.28
CA LYS A 104 17.35 19.67 -7.49
C LYS A 104 17.82 18.24 -7.16
N ASN A 105 18.60 18.07 -6.11
CA ASN A 105 19.09 16.75 -5.71
C ASN A 105 17.94 15.84 -5.26
N ARG A 106 16.99 16.37 -4.47
CA ARG A 106 15.82 15.61 -4.02
C ARG A 106 14.93 15.16 -5.18
N ILE A 107 14.71 16.00 -6.19
CA ILE A 107 13.98 15.63 -7.40
C ILE A 107 14.69 14.49 -8.14
N ASN A 108 16.02 14.56 -8.31
CA ASN A 108 16.76 13.51 -8.98
C ASN A 108 16.66 12.17 -8.23
N GLU A 109 16.88 12.20 -6.91
CA GLU A 109 16.74 11.03 -6.03
C GLU A 109 15.36 10.38 -6.15
N LEU A 110 14.30 11.18 -6.08
CA LEU A 110 12.93 10.66 -6.11
C LEU A 110 12.55 10.13 -7.50
N LEU A 111 12.95 10.80 -8.58
CA LEU A 111 12.71 10.31 -9.93
C LEU A 111 13.43 8.98 -10.20
N ASP A 112 14.61 8.82 -9.63
CA ASP A 112 15.36 7.56 -9.71
C ASP A 112 14.68 6.47 -8.86
N LEU A 113 14.33 6.77 -7.60
CA LEU A 113 13.62 5.89 -6.71
C LEU A 113 12.35 5.30 -7.34
N VAL A 114 11.53 6.14 -7.98
CA VAL A 114 10.27 5.71 -8.59
C VAL A 114 10.41 5.24 -10.04
N GLY A 115 11.63 5.12 -10.57
CA GLY A 115 11.92 4.63 -11.91
C GLY A 115 11.42 5.53 -13.05
N LEU A 116 11.30 6.84 -12.81
CA LEU A 116 10.77 7.81 -13.80
C LEU A 116 11.83 8.76 -14.37
N THR A 117 13.11 8.49 -14.15
CA THR A 117 14.23 9.32 -14.64
C THR A 117 14.17 9.53 -16.16
N LYS A 118 13.89 8.47 -16.95
CA LYS A 118 13.76 8.57 -18.41
C LYS A 118 12.51 9.34 -18.86
N ALA A 119 11.46 9.35 -18.05
CA ALA A 119 10.20 10.02 -18.36
C ALA A 119 10.09 11.43 -17.76
N ARG A 120 11.12 11.92 -17.04
CA ARG A 120 11.11 13.16 -16.25
C ARG A 120 10.60 14.39 -17.00
N LYS A 121 10.92 14.50 -18.30
CA LYS A 121 10.55 15.63 -19.19
C LYS A 121 9.25 15.40 -19.97
N ARG A 122 8.61 14.24 -19.82
CA ARG A 122 7.31 13.98 -20.43
C ARG A 122 6.20 14.63 -19.60
N ARG A 123 5.17 15.16 -20.27
CA ARG A 123 4.00 15.74 -19.59
C ARG A 123 3.19 14.65 -18.89
N LEU A 124 2.67 14.93 -17.70
CA LEU A 124 1.87 13.98 -16.91
C LEU A 124 0.62 13.49 -17.65
N GLY A 125 0.06 14.30 -18.56
CA GLY A 125 -1.04 13.87 -19.42
C GLY A 125 -0.72 12.67 -20.34
N THR A 126 0.56 12.31 -20.50
CA THR A 126 1.01 11.16 -21.28
C THR A 126 1.47 9.98 -20.42
N TYR A 127 1.37 10.09 -19.10
CA TYR A 127 1.74 9.03 -18.18
C TYR A 127 0.66 7.96 -18.12
N SER A 128 1.06 6.69 -17.98
CA SER A 128 0.13 5.62 -17.61
C SER A 128 -0.35 5.80 -16.16
N LYS A 129 -1.42 5.09 -15.77
CA LYS A 129 -1.91 5.15 -14.38
C LYS A 129 -0.80 4.77 -13.39
N GLY A 130 -0.07 3.69 -13.60
CA GLY A 130 1.05 3.29 -12.76
C GLY A 130 2.18 4.33 -12.71
N MET A 131 2.44 5.06 -13.79
CA MET A 131 3.38 6.19 -13.76
C MET A 131 2.84 7.38 -12.95
N LEU A 132 1.53 7.65 -12.99
CA LEU A 132 0.89 8.69 -12.19
C LEU A 132 0.91 8.34 -10.70
N GLU A 133 0.69 7.08 -10.35
CA GLU A 133 0.81 6.62 -8.96
C GLU A 133 2.25 6.76 -8.45
N ARG A 134 3.24 6.38 -9.25
CA ARG A 134 4.66 6.49 -8.88
C ARG A 134 5.12 7.94 -8.74
N ILE A 135 4.71 8.85 -9.61
CA ILE A 135 5.03 10.29 -9.42
C ILE A 135 4.29 10.87 -8.21
N GLY A 136 3.08 10.38 -7.89
CA GLY A 136 2.33 10.72 -6.69
C GLY A 136 3.05 10.27 -5.43
N LEU A 137 3.61 9.06 -5.45
CA LEU A 137 4.45 8.57 -4.35
C LEU A 137 5.71 9.43 -4.18
N ALA A 138 6.38 9.80 -5.29
CA ALA A 138 7.52 10.72 -5.25
C ALA A 138 7.13 12.10 -4.68
N GLN A 139 5.96 12.61 -5.03
CA GLN A 139 5.43 13.85 -4.46
C GLN A 139 5.16 13.71 -2.95
N ALA A 140 4.56 12.61 -2.51
CA ALA A 140 4.31 12.36 -1.08
C ALA A 140 5.62 12.28 -0.27
N LEU A 141 6.72 11.88 -0.91
CA LEU A 141 8.06 11.76 -0.31
C LEU A 141 8.91 13.02 -0.38
N ILE A 142 8.47 14.09 -1.06
CA ILE A 142 9.34 15.22 -1.44
C ILE A 142 9.97 15.92 -0.21
N HIS A 143 9.25 16.02 0.89
CA HIS A 143 9.64 16.71 2.12
C HIS A 143 10.26 15.80 3.19
N ASP A 144 10.62 14.55 2.80
CA ASP A 144 11.25 13.55 3.67
C ASP A 144 10.39 13.14 4.89
N PRO A 145 9.18 12.60 4.66
CA PRO A 145 8.25 12.26 5.72
C PRO A 145 8.68 11.04 6.53
N ARG A 146 8.20 10.95 7.79
CA ARG A 146 8.34 9.76 8.65
C ARG A 146 7.20 8.76 8.49
N LEU A 147 6.05 9.22 8.01
CA LEU A 147 4.86 8.43 7.72
C LEU A 147 4.37 8.75 6.31
N VAL A 148 4.08 7.72 5.54
CA VAL A 148 3.42 7.86 4.23
C VAL A 148 2.06 7.17 4.30
N VAL A 149 1.00 7.90 3.97
CA VAL A 149 -0.38 7.39 3.90
C VAL A 149 -0.75 7.23 2.43
N LEU A 150 -1.18 6.03 2.05
CA LEU A 150 -1.50 5.66 0.67
C LEU A 150 -2.94 5.15 0.59
N ASP A 151 -3.80 5.83 -0.15
CA ASP A 151 -5.18 5.40 -0.34
C ASP A 151 -5.30 4.62 -1.66
N GLU A 152 -5.47 3.28 -1.57
CA GLU A 152 -5.63 2.35 -2.68
C GLU A 152 -4.50 2.45 -3.76
N PRO A 153 -3.21 2.42 -3.41
CA PRO A 153 -2.10 2.82 -4.30
C PRO A 153 -1.91 1.93 -5.54
N THR A 154 -2.52 0.75 -5.59
CA THR A 154 -2.42 -0.20 -6.71
C THR A 154 -3.75 -0.39 -7.44
N ALA A 155 -4.84 0.30 -7.03
CA ALA A 155 -6.15 0.15 -7.63
C ALA A 155 -6.18 0.56 -9.12
N GLY A 156 -6.59 -0.38 -9.99
CA GLY A 156 -6.68 -0.16 -11.44
C GLY A 156 -5.35 0.08 -12.15
N VAL A 157 -4.23 -0.27 -11.52
CA VAL A 157 -2.91 -0.33 -12.14
C VAL A 157 -2.71 -1.74 -12.72
N ASP A 158 -2.00 -1.85 -13.83
CA ASP A 158 -1.67 -3.14 -14.41
C ASP A 158 -0.76 -3.98 -13.48
N PRO A 159 -0.63 -5.31 -13.69
CA PRO A 159 0.15 -6.17 -12.80
C PRO A 159 1.62 -5.75 -12.66
N ALA A 160 2.26 -5.29 -13.76
CA ALA A 160 3.65 -4.86 -13.73
C ALA A 160 3.82 -3.58 -12.92
N GLY A 161 2.99 -2.57 -13.15
CA GLY A 161 2.97 -1.32 -12.39
C GLY A 161 2.63 -1.54 -10.92
N SER A 162 1.66 -2.42 -10.61
CA SER A 162 1.31 -2.79 -9.24
C SER A 162 2.49 -3.40 -8.50
N ARG A 163 3.25 -4.29 -9.15
CA ARG A 163 4.48 -4.88 -8.59
C ARG A 163 5.54 -3.82 -8.30
N GLU A 164 5.74 -2.87 -9.24
CA GLU A 164 6.68 -1.77 -9.03
C GLU A 164 6.29 -0.92 -7.81
N ILE A 165 5.00 -0.60 -7.64
CA ILE A 165 4.50 0.15 -6.49
C ILE A 165 4.70 -0.65 -5.18
N ARG A 166 4.41 -1.95 -5.17
CA ARG A 166 4.65 -2.81 -4.00
C ARG A 166 6.14 -2.85 -3.62
N ASN A 167 7.03 -2.98 -4.60
CA ASN A 167 8.47 -2.93 -4.34
C ASN A 167 8.91 -1.59 -3.74
N LEU A 168 8.36 -0.47 -4.23
CA LEU A 168 8.62 0.86 -3.67
C LEU A 168 8.15 0.96 -2.21
N ILE A 169 6.99 0.42 -1.87
CA ILE A 169 6.49 0.39 -0.47
C ILE A 169 7.45 -0.40 0.43
N LEU A 170 7.92 -1.57 -0.03
CA LEU A 170 8.92 -2.36 0.70
C LEU A 170 10.25 -1.63 0.83
N ASP A 171 10.67 -0.86 -0.18
CA ASP A 171 11.87 0.00 -0.10
C ASP A 171 11.72 1.11 0.95
N LEU A 172 10.54 1.75 1.03
CA LEU A 172 10.26 2.75 2.05
C LEU A 172 10.36 2.16 3.45
N ARG A 173 9.78 0.97 3.67
CA ARG A 173 9.90 0.23 4.93
C ARG A 173 11.37 -0.05 5.29
N ARG A 174 12.17 -0.53 4.33
CA ARG A 174 13.63 -0.79 4.55
C ARG A 174 14.40 0.47 4.94
N ARG A 175 13.94 1.64 4.52
CA ARG A 175 14.48 2.95 4.91
C ARG A 175 13.96 3.45 6.25
N GLY A 176 13.14 2.66 6.97
CA GLY A 176 12.55 3.02 8.26
C GLY A 176 11.36 3.97 8.18
N ILE A 177 10.79 4.19 6.99
CA ILE A 177 9.60 5.01 6.80
C ILE A 177 8.37 4.14 7.11
N THR A 178 7.49 4.65 7.99
CA THR A 178 6.22 4.02 8.31
C THR A 178 5.26 4.19 7.14
N VAL A 179 4.55 3.13 6.76
CA VAL A 179 3.54 3.19 5.70
C VAL A 179 2.19 2.74 6.23
N LEU A 180 1.18 3.57 6.08
CA LEU A 180 -0.23 3.22 6.29
C LEU A 180 -0.91 3.21 4.93
N LEU A 181 -1.41 2.06 4.51
CA LEU A 181 -2.12 1.98 3.23
C LEU A 181 -3.53 1.43 3.41
N SER A 182 -4.45 1.87 2.54
CA SER A 182 -5.74 1.20 2.36
C SER A 182 -5.69 0.27 1.17
N SER A 183 -6.41 -0.84 1.23
CA SER A 183 -6.61 -1.71 0.06
C SER A 183 -7.87 -2.58 0.18
N HIS A 184 -8.48 -2.88 -0.96
CA HIS A 184 -9.47 -3.94 -1.10
C HIS A 184 -8.88 -5.19 -1.78
N LEU A 185 -7.60 -5.14 -2.20
CA LEU A 185 -6.88 -6.20 -2.91
C LEU A 185 -6.06 -7.02 -1.91
N LEU A 186 -6.71 -8.00 -1.26
CA LEU A 186 -6.13 -8.75 -0.14
C LEU A 186 -4.83 -9.47 -0.49
N ALA A 187 -4.75 -10.10 -1.67
CA ALA A 187 -3.56 -10.82 -2.12
C ALA A 187 -2.34 -9.89 -2.23
N GLN A 188 -2.52 -8.66 -2.72
CA GLN A 188 -1.43 -7.69 -2.84
C GLN A 188 -1.01 -7.13 -1.47
N ALA A 189 -1.97 -6.89 -0.57
CA ALA A 189 -1.68 -6.45 0.79
C ALA A 189 -0.90 -7.53 1.56
N GLN A 190 -1.21 -8.80 1.33
CA GLN A 190 -0.53 -9.94 1.95
C GLN A 190 0.97 -10.00 1.62
N GLU A 191 1.40 -9.47 0.47
CA GLU A 191 2.81 -9.46 0.07
C GLU A 191 3.64 -8.38 0.78
N ILE A 192 3.01 -7.31 1.29
CA ILE A 192 3.74 -6.11 1.73
C ILE A 192 3.46 -5.69 3.16
N CYS A 193 2.31 -6.07 3.76
CA CYS A 193 1.93 -5.60 5.10
C CYS A 193 2.55 -6.47 6.20
N ASP A 194 2.99 -5.82 7.27
CA ASP A 194 3.41 -6.47 8.52
C ASP A 194 2.21 -6.76 9.42
N ARG A 195 1.35 -5.74 9.55
CA ARG A 195 0.09 -5.80 10.30
C ARG A 195 -1.05 -5.31 9.42
N VAL A 196 -2.22 -5.82 9.70
CA VAL A 196 -3.44 -5.42 9.00
C VAL A 196 -4.60 -5.22 9.96
N GLY A 197 -5.48 -4.26 9.60
CA GLY A 197 -6.78 -4.10 10.20
C GLY A 197 -7.84 -4.32 9.12
N ILE A 198 -8.82 -5.20 9.39
CA ILE A 198 -9.93 -5.47 8.48
C ILE A 198 -11.12 -4.64 8.89
N LEU A 199 -11.54 -3.74 8.01
CA LEU A 199 -12.65 -2.83 8.21
C LEU A 199 -13.88 -3.30 7.44
N ALA A 200 -15.00 -3.49 8.14
CA ALA A 200 -16.30 -3.80 7.55
C ALA A 200 -17.38 -2.90 8.17
N ASP A 201 -18.22 -2.28 7.34
CA ASP A 201 -19.32 -1.40 7.75
C ASP A 201 -18.93 -0.34 8.79
N GLY A 202 -17.72 0.23 8.64
CA GLY A 202 -17.18 1.24 9.52
C GLY A 202 -16.61 0.73 10.83
N ILE A 203 -16.51 -0.59 11.04
CA ILE A 203 -16.02 -1.22 12.27
C ILE A 203 -14.75 -2.02 11.95
N LEU A 204 -13.75 -1.92 12.83
CA LEU A 204 -12.55 -2.77 12.78
C LEU A 204 -12.89 -4.16 13.33
N VAL A 205 -13.08 -5.14 12.44
CA VAL A 205 -13.54 -6.49 12.81
C VAL A 205 -12.41 -7.43 13.20
N ARG A 206 -11.20 -7.20 12.68
CA ARG A 206 -9.99 -7.96 13.00
C ARG A 206 -8.76 -7.05 12.88
N GLU A 207 -7.79 -7.25 13.75
CA GLU A 207 -6.48 -6.58 13.67
C GLU A 207 -5.40 -7.52 14.22
N GLY A 208 -4.22 -7.48 13.63
CA GLY A 208 -3.08 -8.25 14.09
C GLY A 208 -1.95 -8.33 13.08
N ARG A 209 -0.89 -9.05 13.45
CA ARG A 209 0.18 -9.39 12.51
C ARG A 209 -0.37 -10.27 11.41
N LEU A 210 -0.02 -9.93 10.17
CA LEU A 210 -0.54 -10.64 9.01
C LEU A 210 -0.31 -12.14 9.11
N GLN A 211 0.90 -12.57 9.45
CA GLN A 211 1.27 -13.98 9.57
C GLN A 211 0.43 -14.73 10.62
N GLU A 212 0.09 -14.07 11.73
CA GLU A 212 -0.73 -14.66 12.79
C GLU A 212 -2.20 -14.79 12.36
N LEU A 213 -2.71 -13.78 11.62
CA LEU A 213 -4.11 -13.76 11.16
C LEU A 213 -4.41 -14.77 10.06
N ILE A 214 -3.42 -15.10 9.21
CA ILE A 214 -3.58 -16.07 8.12
C ILE A 214 -3.12 -17.48 8.49
N ALA A 215 -2.45 -17.65 9.64
CA ALA A 215 -2.02 -18.96 10.11
C ALA A 215 -3.25 -19.86 10.37
N ILE A 216 -3.20 -21.07 9.83
CA ILE A 216 -4.18 -22.10 10.13
C ILE A 216 -3.63 -22.93 11.29
N GLU A 217 -4.29 -22.84 12.44
CA GLU A 217 -3.90 -23.63 13.62
C GLU A 217 -3.86 -25.13 13.27
N ASN A 218 -2.84 -25.81 13.77
CA ASN A 218 -2.63 -27.24 13.58
C ASN A 218 -2.37 -27.71 12.13
N GLN A 219 -1.97 -26.80 11.24
CA GLN A 219 -1.51 -27.16 9.89
C GLN A 219 -0.08 -26.67 9.67
N THR A 220 0.71 -27.51 9.01
CA THR A 220 2.08 -27.18 8.60
C THR A 220 2.23 -27.55 7.13
N GLU A 221 2.67 -26.60 6.32
CA GLU A 221 2.96 -26.81 4.90
C GLU A 221 4.46 -26.94 4.68
N PHE A 222 4.87 -28.00 3.97
CA PHE A 222 6.24 -28.19 3.51
C PHE A 222 6.28 -28.07 1.99
N VAL A 223 7.12 -27.17 1.48
CA VAL A 223 7.40 -27.04 0.06
C VAL A 223 8.79 -27.64 -0.21
N ILE A 224 8.85 -28.73 -0.97
CA ILE A 224 10.09 -29.45 -1.24
C ILE A 224 10.41 -29.29 -2.73
N ALA A 225 11.58 -28.74 -3.04
CA ALA A 225 12.10 -28.64 -4.40
C ALA A 225 12.80 -29.97 -4.77
N ASP A 226 12.76 -30.30 -6.06
CA ASP A 226 13.47 -31.45 -6.66
C ASP A 226 13.21 -32.81 -5.98
N ALA A 227 12.04 -32.98 -5.36
CA ALA A 227 11.63 -34.21 -4.72
C ALA A 227 11.38 -35.32 -5.75
N SER A 228 12.09 -36.46 -5.62
CA SER A 228 11.79 -37.67 -6.40
C SER A 228 10.45 -38.28 -5.99
N THR A 229 9.80 -39.00 -6.89
CA THR A 229 8.53 -39.70 -6.59
C THR A 229 8.71 -40.62 -5.38
N GLN A 230 9.84 -41.31 -5.28
CA GLN A 230 10.15 -42.21 -4.18
C GLN A 230 10.24 -41.49 -2.82
N LEU A 231 10.82 -40.27 -2.77
CA LEU A 231 10.87 -39.45 -1.55
C LEU A 231 9.48 -39.01 -1.14
N VAL A 232 8.67 -38.58 -2.09
CA VAL A 232 7.28 -38.13 -1.82
C VAL A 232 6.45 -39.27 -1.23
N ASP A 233 6.57 -40.52 -1.78
CA ASP A 233 5.84 -41.69 -1.30
C ASP A 233 6.33 -42.12 0.10
N GLN A 234 7.63 -41.97 0.39
CA GLN A 234 8.20 -42.23 1.73
C GLN A 234 7.65 -41.24 2.76
N ILE A 235 7.57 -39.94 2.43
CA ILE A 235 7.02 -38.91 3.30
C ILE A 235 5.54 -39.20 3.59
N GLU A 236 4.76 -39.51 2.56
CA GLU A 236 3.34 -39.86 2.72
C GLU A 236 3.18 -41.13 3.60
N SER A 237 3.97 -42.15 3.40
CA SER A 237 3.97 -43.35 4.23
C SER A 237 4.36 -43.07 5.69
N PHE A 238 5.29 -42.15 5.92
CA PHE A 238 5.70 -41.74 7.25
C PHE A 238 4.56 -40.96 7.97
N ILE A 239 3.91 -40.02 7.27
CA ILE A 239 2.78 -39.28 7.83
C ILE A 239 1.61 -40.21 8.18
N ASN A 240 1.29 -41.17 7.32
CA ASN A 240 0.22 -42.16 7.53
C ASN A 240 0.46 -43.10 8.72
N ARG A 241 1.76 -43.29 9.11
CA ARG A 241 2.15 -44.07 10.31
C ARG A 241 2.17 -43.23 11.60
N SER A 242 2.11 -41.90 11.48
CA SER A 242 2.04 -40.97 12.61
C SER A 242 0.60 -40.67 12.97
N ASN A 243 0.40 -39.87 14.04
CA ASN A 243 -0.91 -39.33 14.38
C ASN A 243 -1.32 -38.12 13.54
N ALA A 244 -0.51 -37.72 12.56
CA ALA A 244 -0.80 -36.60 11.66
C ALA A 244 -1.64 -37.09 10.46
N LYS A 245 -2.38 -36.16 9.85
CA LYS A 245 -3.20 -36.40 8.66
C LYS A 245 -2.65 -35.59 7.49
N LEU A 246 -2.35 -36.24 6.37
CA LEU A 246 -2.05 -35.54 5.12
C LEU A 246 -3.35 -34.90 4.58
N ILE A 247 -3.39 -33.58 4.51
CA ILE A 247 -4.57 -32.81 4.05
C ILE A 247 -4.53 -32.61 2.54
N ALA A 248 -3.35 -32.31 1.99
CA ALA A 248 -3.16 -32.09 0.56
C ALA A 248 -1.78 -32.55 0.07
N ARG A 249 -1.75 -33.05 -1.15
CA ARG A 249 -0.55 -33.32 -1.94
C ARG A 249 -0.74 -32.64 -3.29
N GLN A 250 0.05 -31.62 -3.57
CA GLN A 250 -0.05 -30.87 -4.84
C GLN A 250 1.32 -30.40 -5.30
N LYS A 251 1.47 -30.22 -6.61
CA LYS A 251 2.63 -29.55 -7.16
C LYS A 251 2.53 -28.06 -6.83
N SER A 252 3.65 -27.45 -6.46
CA SER A 252 3.73 -26.00 -6.33
C SER A 252 3.30 -25.34 -7.62
N THR A 253 2.40 -24.37 -7.51
CA THR A 253 1.91 -23.56 -8.63
C THR A 253 2.41 -22.14 -8.46
N THR A 254 2.66 -21.48 -9.58
CA THR A 254 2.90 -20.04 -9.60
C THR A 254 1.58 -19.30 -9.87
N THR A 255 1.52 -18.01 -9.51
CA THR A 255 0.34 -17.19 -9.82
C THR A 255 0.32 -16.79 -11.30
N LEU A 256 -0.89 -16.56 -11.85
CA LEU A 256 -1.03 -16.01 -13.21
C LEU A 256 -0.31 -14.65 -13.36
N GLU A 257 -0.29 -13.84 -12.29
CA GLU A 257 0.45 -12.57 -12.25
C GLU A 257 1.95 -12.82 -12.49
N ARG A 258 2.54 -13.79 -11.80
CA ARG A 258 3.96 -14.13 -11.96
C ARG A 258 4.26 -14.69 -13.36
N LEU A 259 3.40 -15.57 -13.88
CA LEU A 259 3.52 -16.07 -15.27
C LEU A 259 3.43 -14.94 -16.29
N PHE A 260 2.49 -14.01 -16.13
CA PHE A 260 2.36 -12.85 -16.99
C PHE A 260 3.61 -11.97 -16.96
N LEU A 261 4.13 -11.69 -15.78
CA LEU A 261 5.35 -10.89 -15.61
C LEU A 261 6.57 -11.58 -16.24
N ASP A 262 6.75 -12.88 -16.02
CA ASP A 262 7.85 -13.67 -16.61
C ASP A 262 7.76 -13.72 -18.15
N ALA A 263 6.55 -13.82 -18.70
CA ALA A 263 6.33 -13.85 -20.15
C ALA A 263 6.53 -12.47 -20.80
N THR A 264 6.25 -11.37 -20.08
CA THR A 264 6.36 -10.01 -20.63
C THR A 264 7.74 -9.37 -20.42
N THR A 265 8.51 -9.83 -19.43
CA THR A 265 9.88 -9.37 -19.18
C THR A 265 10.95 -10.10 -19.99
N LYS A 266 10.72 -11.37 -20.34
CA LYS A 266 11.58 -12.10 -21.29
C LYS A 266 11.18 -11.76 -22.73
N ARG A 267 11.65 -10.63 -23.26
CA ARG A 267 11.74 -10.49 -24.72
C ARG A 267 12.85 -11.42 -25.20
N PRO A 268 12.61 -12.27 -26.23
CA PRO A 268 13.70 -12.93 -26.89
C PRO A 268 14.65 -11.87 -27.45
N GLU A 269 15.93 -11.95 -27.11
CA GLU A 269 16.99 -11.23 -27.79
C GLU A 269 16.92 -11.66 -29.27
N SER A 270 16.50 -10.73 -30.12
CA SER A 270 16.53 -10.87 -31.58
C SER A 270 17.82 -10.27 -32.12
#